data_af21bea20aa228c5a8018e3740a4afdf
#
_entry.id   af21bea20aa228c5a8018e3740a4afdf
#
_cell.length_a   1.000
_cell.length_b   1.000
_cell.length_c   1.000
_cell.angle_alpha   90.00
_cell.angle_beta   90.00
_cell.angle_gamma   90.00
#
_symmetry.space_group_name_H-M   'P 1'
#
loop_
_entity.id
_entity.type
_entity.pdbx_description
1 polymer ?
#
loop_
_entity_poly.entity_id
_entity_poly.type
_entity_poly.pdbx_seq_one_letter_code
_entity_poly.pdbx_strand_id
1 'polypeptide(L)'
;MNKMYYITTFILILLVSYIGITYSFSYTSEGNIVSFKIIGPSILYIDVNSPYEEYGVKAYVNDVDLSDKVVIDSSMVDTSKIGEYKVKYQVIRDNYNEYIYRIVRVIDGEKPLITLNGEEKVFVLLNGYYNEEGAKASDNLDGDLTSSIKIENNINLKKEGTYYVTYSVTDSNGNTSIIKREVNVKRSDVTLASMKGNDIIRRKYDYSKYSNTLIMNKFNNNGIYYEGYVKDNASLYKIKLKSTSSDLEYLYNMTIGKNNYYKGNLDLTTVKNGEYDVFIIGSSEERLLNKLDGLSRILRAKVGNKLISLSYQDDMVRINVDTFKYEYDIVIDPGHGGYDTGAGNGIILEKTMNLKQSLYEKCRYESMGLKVFMTRENDTYGTVLGDKSLVDLQRRALAIGYYGSVSRVVYSNHHNGSKDLDDHGFEIIVPNSSDVDDLVLEMSLYNKYKSFYNIYNGKRLYSKNYDNSIIYNKANGKVYDEEDYYAIIRIPYELFNIKTVIYEPIYVSNDDDFNWYWMKKNWIKVDEIKIEEYVNYLGKTYNPDNSQCLN
;
A
#
# COMPACT_ATOMS: atom_id res chain seq x y z
N MET A 1 61.49 37.02 26.17
CA MET A 1 60.47 38.02 26.49
C MET A 1 59.11 37.44 26.19
N ASN A 2 58.35 37.20 27.23
CA ASN A 2 57.05 36.55 27.19
C ASN A 2 56.02 37.47 26.54
N LYS A 3 55.41 37.06 25.41
CA LYS A 3 54.20 37.72 24.92
C LYS A 3 53.02 37.17 25.74
N MET A 4 52.52 38.02 26.63
CA MET A 4 51.33 37.79 27.39
C MET A 4 50.11 38.09 26.49
N TYR A 5 49.38 37.05 26.16
CA TYR A 5 48.11 37.18 25.41
C TYR A 5 47.03 37.66 26.40
N TYR A 6 46.55 38.87 26.20
CA TYR A 6 45.33 39.36 26.87
C TYR A 6 44.11 38.82 26.10
N ILE A 7 43.42 37.88 26.73
CA ILE A 7 42.08 37.45 26.32
C ILE A 7 41.12 38.47 26.91
N THR A 8 40.61 39.37 26.09
CA THR A 8 39.52 40.25 26.46
C THR A 8 38.21 39.75 25.90
N THR A 9 37.38 39.30 26.81
CA THR A 9 35.92 39.19 26.84
C THR A 9 35.20 38.88 25.51
N PHE A 10 34.73 37.67 25.39
CA PHE A 10 33.74 37.25 24.40
C PHE A 10 32.38 37.90 24.70
N ILE A 11 31.86 38.72 23.83
CA ILE A 11 30.45 39.09 23.78
C ILE A 11 29.83 38.29 22.63
N LEU A 12 29.12 37.22 22.96
CA LEU A 12 28.28 36.48 22.02
C LEU A 12 26.96 37.23 21.85
N ILE A 13 26.81 37.99 20.78
CA ILE A 13 25.52 38.59 20.41
C ILE A 13 24.79 37.60 19.49
N LEU A 14 23.83 36.91 20.07
CA LEU A 14 22.87 36.08 19.31
C LEU A 14 21.79 37.00 18.70
N LEU A 15 21.93 37.36 17.45
CA LEU A 15 20.86 37.97 16.66
C LEU A 15 20.12 36.84 15.90
N VAL A 16 18.97 36.44 16.49
CA VAL A 16 18.02 35.55 15.80
C VAL A 16 17.23 36.39 14.81
N SER A 17 17.64 36.44 13.57
CA SER A 17 16.79 36.88 12.47
C SER A 17 16.27 35.65 11.72
N TYR A 18 15.06 35.71 11.21
CA TYR A 18 14.26 34.60 10.63
C TYR A 18 14.87 33.93 9.38
N ILE A 19 16.10 34.27 9.01
CA ILE A 19 16.88 33.67 7.92
C ILE A 19 18.36 33.64 8.34
N GLY A 20 18.80 32.50 8.91
CA GLY A 20 20.20 32.16 9.08
C GLY A 20 20.86 32.71 10.37
N ILE A 21 21.44 31.80 11.16
CA ILE A 21 22.30 32.15 12.30
C ILE A 21 23.64 32.64 11.75
N THR A 22 24.02 33.89 12.04
CA THR A 22 25.33 34.42 11.66
C THR A 22 26.22 34.51 12.90
N TYR A 23 27.43 33.92 12.81
CA TYR A 23 28.43 33.99 13.85
C TYR A 23 29.43 35.09 13.53
N SER A 24 29.60 36.04 14.48
CA SER A 24 30.56 37.14 14.36
C SER A 24 31.69 36.96 15.36
N PHE A 25 32.93 37.08 14.88
CA PHE A 25 34.13 37.06 15.69
C PHE A 25 34.85 38.39 15.50
N SER A 26 35.20 39.06 16.59
CA SER A 26 35.98 40.31 16.54
C SER A 26 37.11 40.21 17.55
N TYR A 27 38.28 40.68 17.17
CA TYR A 27 39.44 40.77 18.04
C TYR A 27 40.31 41.95 17.60
N THR A 28 41.19 42.38 18.50
CA THR A 28 42.10 43.51 18.25
C THR A 28 43.47 42.95 17.87
N SER A 29 43.99 43.33 16.69
CA SER A 29 45.31 43.00 16.22
C SER A 29 46.07 44.27 15.85
N GLU A 30 47.21 44.49 16.48
CA GLU A 30 48.07 45.69 16.24
C GLU A 30 47.31 47.03 16.31
N GLY A 31 46.34 47.15 17.17
CA GLY A 31 45.56 48.39 17.35
C GLY A 31 44.34 48.50 16.40
N ASN A 32 44.10 47.52 15.52
CA ASN A 32 42.97 47.51 14.61
C ASN A 32 41.93 46.47 15.05
N ILE A 33 40.67 46.75 14.85
CA ILE A 33 39.58 45.83 15.08
C ILE A 33 39.33 45.02 13.81
N VAL A 34 39.63 43.73 13.87
CA VAL A 34 39.35 42.78 12.79
C VAL A 34 38.11 41.99 13.15
N SER A 35 37.12 42.00 12.30
CA SER A 35 35.90 41.18 12.51
C SER A 35 35.59 40.32 11.29
N PHE A 36 35.17 39.09 11.59
CA PHE A 36 34.67 38.15 10.60
C PHE A 36 33.25 37.78 10.90
N LYS A 37 32.42 37.68 9.88
CA LYS A 37 31.04 37.24 9.99
C LYS A 37 30.83 36.07 9.04
N ILE A 38 30.83 34.85 9.57
CA ILE A 38 30.56 33.64 8.80
C ILE A 38 29.13 33.67 8.29
N ILE A 39 28.96 33.46 6.97
CA ILE A 39 27.63 33.33 6.36
C ILE A 39 27.19 31.86 6.50
N GLY A 40 25.99 31.65 7.06
CA GLY A 40 25.50 30.31 7.40
C GLY A 40 26.10 29.74 8.69
N PRO A 41 26.00 28.44 8.95
CA PRO A 41 26.45 27.82 10.18
C PRO A 41 27.99 27.82 10.31
N SER A 42 28.49 28.06 11.52
CA SER A 42 29.94 27.96 11.83
C SER A 42 30.43 26.52 11.93
N ILE A 43 29.51 25.59 12.23
CA ILE A 43 29.73 24.14 12.13
C ILE A 43 28.72 23.63 11.12
N LEU A 44 29.19 23.08 10.01
CA LEU A 44 28.37 22.50 8.97
C LEU A 44 28.47 20.97 9.05
N TYR A 45 27.32 20.31 9.09
CA TYR A 45 27.22 18.87 9.00
C TYR A 45 26.90 18.48 7.55
N ILE A 46 27.63 17.55 7.01
CA ILE A 46 27.48 17.06 5.63
C ILE A 46 27.51 15.54 5.68
N ASP A 47 26.56 14.92 5.01
CA ASP A 47 26.60 13.46 4.85
C ASP A 47 27.77 13.07 3.93
N VAL A 48 28.43 11.97 4.23
CA VAL A 48 29.53 11.46 3.44
C VAL A 48 29.14 11.29 1.96
N ASN A 49 30.06 11.60 1.08
CA ASN A 49 29.88 11.66 -0.39
C ASN A 49 28.93 12.76 -0.89
N SER A 50 28.40 13.61 -0.02
CA SER A 50 27.65 14.79 -0.44
C SER A 50 28.59 15.95 -0.80
N PRO A 51 28.22 16.80 -1.75
CA PRO A 51 29.08 17.93 -2.14
C PRO A 51 29.17 18.98 -1.03
N TYR A 52 30.34 19.51 -0.82
CA TYR A 52 30.52 20.68 0.03
C TYR A 52 30.14 21.94 -0.74
N GLU A 53 29.27 22.76 -0.15
CA GLU A 53 28.92 24.08 -0.66
C GLU A 53 29.48 25.17 0.26
N GLU A 54 30.21 26.13 -0.33
CA GLU A 54 30.80 27.25 0.40
C GLU A 54 29.80 28.40 0.54
N TYR A 55 29.47 28.77 1.76
CA TYR A 55 28.54 29.87 2.07
C TYR A 55 29.24 31.23 2.15
N GLY A 56 30.58 31.24 2.31
CA GLY A 56 31.36 32.45 2.38
C GLY A 56 31.44 33.10 3.77
N VAL A 57 32.10 34.25 3.79
CA VAL A 57 32.33 35.05 5.00
C VAL A 57 32.37 36.53 4.62
N LYS A 58 31.95 37.39 5.53
CA LYS A 58 32.27 38.84 5.47
C LYS A 58 33.39 39.16 6.42
N ALA A 59 34.31 40.03 6.01
CA ALA A 59 35.44 40.47 6.80
C ALA A 59 35.53 42.00 6.81
N TYR A 60 35.78 42.56 7.98
CA TYR A 60 35.93 44.02 8.16
C TYR A 60 37.19 44.30 8.98
N VAL A 61 37.85 45.38 8.64
CA VAL A 61 38.96 45.94 9.44
C VAL A 61 38.64 47.41 9.69
N ASN A 62 38.46 47.78 10.96
CA ASN A 62 38.01 49.11 11.39
C ASN A 62 36.79 49.58 10.57
N ASP A 63 35.78 48.68 10.46
CA ASP A 63 34.53 48.87 9.71
C ASP A 63 34.67 49.01 8.19
N VAL A 64 35.87 48.88 7.61
CA VAL A 64 36.08 48.82 6.17
C VAL A 64 35.81 47.38 5.70
N ASP A 65 34.88 47.21 4.77
CA ASP A 65 34.55 45.90 4.19
C ASP A 65 35.70 45.40 3.31
N LEU A 66 36.28 44.27 3.69
CA LEU A 66 37.34 43.56 2.94
C LEU A 66 36.89 42.17 2.51
N SER A 67 35.60 41.91 2.44
CA SER A 67 35.03 40.58 2.11
C SER A 67 35.51 40.06 0.75
N ASP A 68 35.78 40.98 -0.23
CA ASP A 68 36.31 40.66 -1.54
C ASP A 68 37.81 40.30 -1.54
N LYS A 69 38.48 40.50 -0.42
CA LYS A 69 39.91 40.18 -0.22
C LYS A 69 40.11 38.91 0.63
N VAL A 70 39.02 38.27 1.06
CA VAL A 70 39.15 37.04 1.84
C VAL A 70 39.61 35.91 0.90
N VAL A 71 40.69 35.26 1.31
CA VAL A 71 41.11 34.00 0.71
C VAL A 71 40.42 32.87 1.46
N ILE A 72 39.71 32.06 0.70
CA ILE A 72 38.98 30.88 1.23
C ILE A 72 39.80 29.66 0.83
N ASP A 73 40.21 28.88 1.83
CA ASP A 73 40.90 27.62 1.62
C ASP A 73 40.05 26.47 2.19
N SER A 74 39.39 25.75 1.30
CA SER A 74 38.60 24.55 1.57
C SER A 74 39.30 23.27 1.09
N SER A 75 40.56 23.34 0.68
CA SER A 75 41.30 22.21 0.09
C SER A 75 41.44 20.99 0.99
N MET A 76 41.28 21.20 2.28
CA MET A 76 41.35 20.11 3.26
C MET A 76 40.01 19.40 3.49
N VAL A 77 38.91 19.88 2.89
CA VAL A 77 37.59 19.26 3.05
C VAL A 77 37.48 18.05 2.11
N ASP A 78 37.50 16.87 2.71
CA ASP A 78 37.32 15.61 1.99
C ASP A 78 35.96 15.02 2.42
N THR A 79 34.91 15.25 1.62
CA THR A 79 33.58 14.74 1.90
C THR A 79 33.43 13.24 1.66
N SER A 80 34.42 12.59 1.06
CA SER A 80 34.42 11.14 0.91
C SER A 80 34.78 10.37 2.18
N LYS A 81 35.21 11.08 3.22
CA LYS A 81 35.65 10.49 4.48
C LYS A 81 35.02 11.18 5.68
N ILE A 82 34.49 10.39 6.59
CA ILE A 82 33.98 10.86 7.88
C ILE A 82 35.11 11.55 8.64
N GLY A 83 34.83 12.73 9.19
CA GLY A 83 35.82 13.45 9.95
C GLY A 83 35.44 14.90 10.19
N GLU A 84 36.33 15.61 10.90
CA GLU A 84 36.21 17.06 11.11
C GLU A 84 37.28 17.76 10.25
N TYR A 85 36.81 18.63 9.38
CA TYR A 85 37.61 19.42 8.46
C TYR A 85 37.46 20.90 8.76
N LYS A 86 38.43 21.69 8.31
CA LYS A 86 38.44 23.14 8.54
C LYS A 86 38.56 23.88 7.24
N VAL A 87 37.64 24.81 7.00
CA VAL A 87 37.75 25.80 5.95
C VAL A 87 38.31 27.07 6.52
N LYS A 88 39.43 27.52 5.99
CA LYS A 88 40.13 28.73 6.44
C LYS A 88 39.67 29.94 5.64
N TYR A 89 39.27 30.96 6.38
CA TYR A 89 38.98 32.27 5.81
C TYR A 89 40.07 33.22 6.28
N GLN A 90 40.83 33.78 5.36
CA GLN A 90 42.00 34.60 5.70
C GLN A 90 41.96 35.92 4.97
N VAL A 91 42.22 37.00 5.69
CA VAL A 91 42.45 38.32 5.14
C VAL A 91 43.91 38.66 5.32
N ILE A 92 44.60 38.98 4.20
CA ILE A 92 45.98 39.42 4.18
C ILE A 92 46.00 40.79 3.54
N ARG A 93 46.42 41.82 4.28
CA ARG A 93 46.62 43.18 3.75
C ARG A 93 47.66 43.91 4.55
N ASP A 94 48.69 44.44 3.93
CA ASP A 94 49.77 45.16 4.58
C ASP A 94 50.36 44.41 5.77
N ASN A 95 50.02 44.85 7.01
CA ASN A 95 50.48 44.26 8.27
C ASN A 95 49.46 43.29 8.89
N TYR A 96 48.34 43.00 8.21
CA TYR A 96 47.28 42.09 8.74
C TYR A 96 47.39 40.71 8.09
N ASN A 97 47.40 39.69 8.90
CA ASN A 97 47.34 38.30 8.47
C ASN A 97 46.47 37.52 9.49
N GLU A 98 45.15 37.71 9.34
CA GLU A 98 44.20 37.21 10.29
C GLU A 98 43.25 36.20 9.65
N TYR A 99 42.81 35.24 10.40
CA TYR A 99 41.98 34.16 9.88
C TYR A 99 41.02 33.61 10.92
N ILE A 100 39.93 33.00 10.43
CA ILE A 100 39.00 32.17 11.18
C ILE A 100 38.76 30.85 10.44
N TYR A 101 38.10 29.93 11.13
CA TYR A 101 37.72 28.66 10.56
C TYR A 101 36.22 28.44 10.64
N ARG A 102 35.65 27.85 9.58
CA ARG A 102 34.43 27.07 9.62
C ARG A 102 34.81 25.63 9.88
N ILE A 103 34.07 24.94 10.73
CA ILE A 103 34.21 23.50 10.93
C ILE A 103 33.23 22.81 9.99
N VAL A 104 33.71 21.84 9.24
CA VAL A 104 32.88 20.94 8.42
C VAL A 104 33.00 19.55 9.02
N ARG A 105 31.88 19.02 9.49
CA ARG A 105 31.80 17.67 10.02
C ARG A 105 31.14 16.79 8.98
N VAL A 106 31.93 15.93 8.35
CA VAL A 106 31.43 14.88 7.48
C VAL A 106 31.01 13.71 8.37
N ILE A 107 29.73 13.40 8.31
CA ILE A 107 29.11 12.36 9.13
C ILE A 107 28.44 11.33 8.22
N ASP A 108 28.13 10.20 8.77
CA ASP A 108 27.17 9.29 8.20
C ASP A 108 25.84 9.52 8.91
N GLY A 109 24.89 10.08 8.21
CA GLY A 109 23.53 10.32 8.69
C GLY A 109 22.50 9.35 8.11
N GLU A 110 22.92 8.49 7.17
CA GLU A 110 22.04 7.47 6.60
C GLU A 110 21.87 6.30 7.58
N LYS A 111 20.70 5.70 7.53
CA LYS A 111 20.39 4.53 8.34
C LYS A 111 20.46 3.29 7.48
N PRO A 112 20.90 2.17 8.02
CA PRO A 112 20.84 0.91 7.30
C PRO A 112 19.43 0.61 6.76
N LEU A 113 19.34 0.07 5.56
CA LEU A 113 18.10 -0.42 4.97
C LEU A 113 17.89 -1.88 5.36
N ILE A 114 16.76 -2.19 6.02
CA ILE A 114 16.36 -3.57 6.31
C ILE A 114 15.27 -3.99 5.34
N THR A 115 15.41 -5.16 4.73
CA THR A 115 14.43 -5.78 3.84
C THR A 115 14.05 -7.15 4.38
N LEU A 116 12.77 -7.38 4.63
CA LEU A 116 12.28 -8.67 5.10
C LEU A 116 12.43 -9.75 4.01
N ASN A 117 12.82 -10.94 4.41
CA ASN A 117 12.65 -12.12 3.59
C ASN A 117 11.21 -12.62 3.74
N GLY A 118 10.48 -12.78 2.63
CA GLY A 118 9.07 -13.19 2.67
C GLY A 118 8.09 -12.08 3.07
N GLU A 119 6.92 -12.49 3.52
CA GLU A 119 5.80 -11.60 3.77
C GLU A 119 5.98 -10.72 5.03
N GLU A 120 5.56 -9.47 4.95
CA GLU A 120 5.54 -8.55 6.09
C GLU A 120 4.49 -8.96 7.15
N LYS A 121 3.38 -9.56 6.69
CA LYS A 121 2.31 -10.07 7.53
C LYS A 121 2.13 -11.56 7.34
N VAL A 122 2.11 -12.30 8.43
CA VAL A 122 2.00 -13.75 8.44
C VAL A 122 0.83 -14.19 9.30
N PHE A 123 -0.01 -15.07 8.77
CA PHE A 123 -1.06 -15.75 9.55
C PHE A 123 -0.55 -17.10 10.03
N VAL A 124 -0.74 -17.37 11.31
CA VAL A 124 -0.39 -18.63 11.95
C VAL A 124 -1.58 -19.17 12.73
N LEU A 125 -1.83 -20.46 12.61
CA LEU A 125 -2.91 -21.07 13.37
C LEU A 125 -2.52 -21.22 14.84
N LEU A 126 -3.52 -21.05 15.72
CA LEU A 126 -3.37 -21.30 17.16
C LEU A 126 -2.85 -22.72 17.39
N ASN A 127 -1.80 -22.84 18.20
CA ASN A 127 -1.01 -24.08 18.40
C ASN A 127 -0.30 -24.59 17.12
N GLY A 128 -0.27 -23.79 16.05
CA GLY A 128 0.47 -24.10 14.83
C GLY A 128 1.97 -23.86 14.95
N TYR A 129 2.62 -23.70 13.81
CA TYR A 129 4.06 -23.42 13.71
C TYR A 129 4.32 -22.11 12.99
N TYR A 130 5.26 -21.33 13.50
CA TYR A 130 5.79 -20.15 12.86
C TYR A 130 7.26 -20.38 12.51
N ASN A 131 7.59 -20.19 11.25
CA ASN A 131 8.96 -20.20 10.77
C ASN A 131 9.38 -18.78 10.43
N GLU A 132 10.40 -18.29 11.11
CA GLU A 132 10.93 -16.97 10.82
C GLU A 132 11.86 -17.02 9.61
N GLU A 133 11.53 -16.22 8.57
CA GLU A 133 12.29 -16.18 7.32
C GLU A 133 13.47 -15.19 7.35
N GLY A 134 13.52 -14.35 8.41
CA GLY A 134 14.60 -13.39 8.60
C GLY A 134 14.47 -12.15 7.73
N ALA A 135 15.56 -11.41 7.66
CA ALA A 135 15.69 -10.19 6.89
C ALA A 135 17.12 -10.03 6.36
N LYS A 136 17.32 -9.14 5.42
CA LYS A 136 18.63 -8.66 4.95
C LYS A 136 18.79 -7.21 5.36
N ALA A 137 20.03 -6.78 5.60
CA ALA A 137 20.33 -5.39 5.85
C ALA A 137 21.56 -4.96 5.07
N SER A 138 21.51 -3.73 4.57
CA SER A 138 22.65 -3.10 3.90
C SER A 138 22.71 -1.63 4.27
N ASP A 139 23.91 -1.10 4.23
CA ASP A 139 24.23 0.28 4.50
C ASP A 139 25.11 0.85 3.39
N ASN A 140 25.06 2.16 3.18
CA ASN A 140 25.82 2.85 2.14
C ASN A 140 27.34 2.83 2.39
N LEU A 141 27.77 2.78 3.65
CA LEU A 141 29.19 2.74 4.04
C LEU A 141 29.63 1.37 4.56
N ASP A 142 28.84 0.76 5.41
CA ASP A 142 29.19 -0.51 6.05
C ASP A 142 28.90 -1.73 5.17
N GLY A 143 28.16 -1.53 4.07
CA GLY A 143 27.82 -2.60 3.13
C GLY A 143 26.80 -3.58 3.70
N ASP A 144 27.06 -4.87 3.62
CA ASP A 144 26.15 -5.93 4.10
C ASP A 144 26.20 -6.05 5.63
N LEU A 145 25.12 -5.66 6.28
CA LEU A 145 24.89 -5.75 7.72
C LEU A 145 23.93 -6.88 8.11
N THR A 146 23.63 -7.81 7.21
CA THR A 146 22.65 -8.88 7.45
C THR A 146 22.98 -9.71 8.70
N SER A 147 24.26 -9.99 8.95
CA SER A 147 24.70 -10.73 10.14
C SER A 147 24.58 -9.94 11.45
N SER A 148 24.45 -8.63 11.37
CA SER A 148 24.34 -7.72 12.52
C SER A 148 22.87 -7.45 12.92
N ILE A 149 21.90 -8.01 12.20
CA ILE A 149 20.47 -7.86 12.52
C ILE A 149 20.18 -8.55 13.85
N LYS A 150 19.63 -7.80 14.80
CA LYS A 150 19.05 -8.31 16.03
C LYS A 150 17.57 -8.60 15.80
N ILE A 151 17.14 -9.80 16.17
CA ILE A 151 15.76 -10.25 16.00
C ILE A 151 15.17 -10.51 17.39
N GLU A 152 14.09 -9.80 17.68
CA GLU A 152 13.30 -10.00 18.89
C GLU A 152 11.88 -10.36 18.50
N ASN A 153 11.25 -11.29 19.22
CA ASN A 153 9.86 -11.63 19.01
C ASN A 153 9.12 -11.86 20.34
N ASN A 154 7.82 -11.64 20.29
CA ASN A 154 6.92 -11.88 21.41
C ASN A 154 5.83 -12.90 21.08
N ILE A 155 6.02 -13.71 20.06
CA ILE A 155 5.02 -14.62 19.52
C ILE A 155 4.61 -15.65 20.56
N ASN A 156 3.29 -15.72 20.79
CA ASN A 156 2.68 -16.76 21.61
C ASN A 156 1.69 -17.56 20.77
N LEU A 157 2.16 -18.68 20.24
CA LEU A 157 1.33 -19.56 19.41
C LEU A 157 0.20 -20.27 20.17
N LYS A 158 0.17 -20.18 21.51
CA LYS A 158 -0.89 -20.76 22.35
C LYS A 158 -2.03 -19.77 22.65
N LYS A 159 -1.92 -18.54 22.18
CA LYS A 159 -2.92 -17.50 22.43
C LYS A 159 -3.22 -16.74 21.13
N GLU A 160 -4.49 -16.57 20.81
CA GLU A 160 -4.90 -15.71 19.71
C GLU A 160 -4.44 -14.27 19.93
N GLY A 161 -3.99 -13.62 18.88
CA GLY A 161 -3.55 -12.24 18.94
C GLY A 161 -2.61 -11.88 17.80
N THR A 162 -2.28 -10.61 17.73
CA THR A 162 -1.27 -10.07 16.84
C THR A 162 0.04 -9.93 17.60
N TYR A 163 1.08 -10.49 17.05
CA TYR A 163 2.44 -10.51 17.60
C TYR A 163 3.41 -9.91 16.58
N TYR A 164 4.60 -9.56 17.03
CA TYR A 164 5.58 -8.93 16.16
C TYR A 164 6.94 -9.61 16.30
N VAL A 165 7.59 -9.77 15.16
CA VAL A 165 9.03 -9.98 15.09
C VAL A 165 9.66 -8.65 14.74
N THR A 166 10.52 -8.15 15.60
CA THR A 166 11.21 -6.86 15.43
C THR A 166 12.63 -7.13 14.99
N TYR A 167 13.04 -6.50 13.90
CA TYR A 167 14.40 -6.52 13.39
C TYR A 167 15.01 -5.15 13.60
N SER A 168 16.18 -5.12 14.17
CA SER A 168 16.96 -3.90 14.35
C SER A 168 18.40 -4.11 13.92
N VAL A 169 18.96 -3.12 13.29
CA VAL A 169 20.38 -3.09 12.92
C VAL A 169 20.92 -1.69 13.13
N THR A 170 22.15 -1.63 13.59
CA THR A 170 22.87 -0.37 13.81
C THR A 170 24.18 -0.44 13.02
N ASP A 171 24.45 0.61 12.26
CA ASP A 171 25.72 0.76 11.55
C ASP A 171 26.89 1.10 12.51
N SER A 172 28.09 1.24 11.96
CA SER A 172 29.29 1.58 12.73
C SER A 172 29.26 3.02 13.27
N ASN A 173 28.39 3.87 12.73
CA ASN A 173 28.25 5.29 13.10
C ASN A 173 27.13 5.53 14.11
N GLY A 174 26.34 4.49 14.43
CA GLY A 174 25.31 4.53 15.46
C GLY A 174 23.91 4.81 14.89
N ASN A 175 23.72 4.90 13.57
CA ASN A 175 22.41 5.04 12.98
C ASN A 175 21.67 3.69 13.05
N THR A 176 20.43 3.71 13.49
CA THR A 176 19.66 2.49 13.74
C THR A 176 18.40 2.48 12.90
N SER A 177 18.15 1.35 12.25
CA SER A 177 16.90 1.01 11.60
C SER A 177 16.16 -0.08 12.35
N ILE A 178 14.83 0.02 12.34
CA ILE A 178 13.93 -0.96 12.96
C ILE A 178 12.75 -1.18 12.03
N ILE A 179 12.47 -2.45 11.72
CA ILE A 179 11.24 -2.85 11.04
C ILE A 179 10.58 -4.02 11.79
N LYS A 180 9.33 -4.30 11.47
CA LYS A 180 8.58 -5.36 12.13
C LYS A 180 7.86 -6.24 11.10
N ARG A 181 7.86 -7.54 11.37
CA ARG A 181 6.93 -8.48 10.75
C ARG A 181 5.78 -8.73 11.70
N GLU A 182 4.58 -8.63 11.19
CA GLU A 182 3.37 -8.94 11.94
C GLU A 182 3.02 -10.42 11.83
N VAL A 183 2.72 -11.04 12.97
CA VAL A 183 2.32 -12.45 13.06
C VAL A 183 0.96 -12.55 13.73
N ASN A 184 -0.05 -12.88 12.96
CA ASN A 184 -1.42 -13.02 13.44
C ASN A 184 -1.71 -14.48 13.81
N VAL A 185 -1.82 -14.78 15.09
CA VAL A 185 -2.19 -16.09 15.59
C VAL A 185 -3.70 -16.18 15.71
N LYS A 186 -4.31 -17.07 14.93
CA LYS A 186 -5.79 -17.30 14.91
C LYS A 186 -6.10 -18.77 15.17
N ARG A 187 -7.32 -19.06 15.60
CA ARG A 187 -7.74 -20.45 15.82
C ARG A 187 -7.75 -21.26 14.55
N SER A 188 -7.45 -22.54 14.68
CA SER A 188 -7.42 -23.50 13.57
C SER A 188 -8.77 -23.76 12.90
N ASP A 189 -9.84 -23.28 13.51
CA ASP A 189 -11.21 -23.43 13.04
C ASP A 189 -11.69 -22.22 12.19
N VAL A 190 -10.81 -21.27 11.89
CA VAL A 190 -11.11 -20.11 11.05
C VAL A 190 -10.57 -20.35 9.64
N THR A 191 -11.47 -20.52 8.73
CA THR A 191 -11.16 -20.67 7.32
C THR A 191 -11.74 -19.53 6.54
N LEU A 192 -11.01 -19.01 5.61
CA LEU A 192 -11.34 -17.90 4.73
C LEU A 192 -11.54 -16.58 5.46
N ALA A 193 -11.00 -15.56 4.88
CA ALA A 193 -11.00 -14.15 5.24
C ALA A 193 -12.20 -13.84 6.14
N SER A 194 -12.04 -14.10 7.40
CA SER A 194 -13.10 -13.96 8.35
C SER A 194 -13.10 -12.54 8.80
N MET A 195 -14.09 -11.87 8.41
CA MET A 195 -14.29 -10.50 8.80
C MET A 195 -15.22 -10.42 9.97
N LYS A 196 -15.00 -9.45 10.80
CA LYS A 196 -15.89 -9.17 11.92
C LYS A 196 -17.22 -8.66 11.37
N GLY A 197 -18.31 -9.22 11.85
CA GLY A 197 -19.65 -8.87 11.41
C GLY A 197 -20.12 -9.71 10.22
N ASN A 198 -20.72 -9.08 9.23
CA ASN A 198 -21.41 -9.75 8.12
C ASN A 198 -20.55 -9.97 6.88
N ASP A 199 -19.22 -9.82 6.98
CA ASP A 199 -18.38 -9.74 5.80
C ASP A 199 -18.12 -11.08 5.13
N ILE A 200 -17.70 -12.08 5.88
CA ILE A 200 -17.58 -13.46 5.39
C ILE A 200 -17.93 -14.44 6.50
N ILE A 201 -18.60 -15.51 6.13
CA ILE A 201 -18.98 -16.58 7.05
C ILE A 201 -17.72 -17.30 7.51
N ARG A 202 -17.48 -17.25 8.81
CA ARG A 202 -16.48 -18.10 9.44
C ARG A 202 -16.99 -19.52 9.46
N ARG A 203 -16.27 -20.44 8.85
CA ARG A 203 -16.54 -21.86 8.94
C ARG A 203 -15.50 -22.51 9.84
N LYS A 204 -15.97 -23.30 10.79
CA LYS A 204 -15.11 -24.15 11.62
C LYS A 204 -14.73 -25.39 10.85
N TYR A 205 -13.43 -25.67 10.79
CA TYR A 205 -12.92 -26.96 10.35
C TYR A 205 -12.36 -27.74 11.53
N ASP A 206 -12.81 -28.98 11.61
CA ASP A 206 -12.21 -29.94 12.49
C ASP A 206 -11.16 -30.74 11.70
N TYR A 207 -9.94 -30.27 11.75
CA TYR A 207 -8.81 -30.90 11.05
C TYR A 207 -8.55 -32.35 11.51
N SER A 208 -9.06 -32.74 12.68
CA SER A 208 -8.91 -34.13 13.19
C SER A 208 -9.60 -35.15 12.31
N LYS A 209 -10.61 -34.75 11.56
CA LYS A 209 -11.38 -35.62 10.64
C LYS A 209 -10.70 -35.94 9.34
N TYR A 210 -9.67 -35.18 8.96
CA TYR A 210 -8.99 -35.32 7.68
C TYR A 210 -7.58 -35.85 7.89
N SER A 211 -7.14 -36.74 7.01
CA SER A 211 -5.75 -37.23 7.05
C SER A 211 -4.77 -36.16 6.61
N ASN A 212 -5.14 -35.38 5.60
CA ASN A 212 -4.42 -34.21 5.12
C ASN A 212 -5.42 -33.10 4.83
N THR A 213 -5.05 -31.85 5.11
CA THR A 213 -5.89 -30.70 4.87
C THR A 213 -5.15 -29.69 4.01
N LEU A 214 -5.85 -29.09 3.06
CA LEU A 214 -5.35 -28.00 2.26
C LEU A 214 -6.38 -26.88 2.22
N ILE A 215 -5.93 -25.68 2.51
CA ILE A 215 -6.70 -24.46 2.33
C ILE A 215 -6.04 -23.70 1.19
N MET A 216 -6.78 -23.50 0.08
CA MET A 216 -6.40 -22.66 -1.04
C MET A 216 -7.36 -21.47 -1.05
N ASN A 217 -6.99 -20.37 -0.44
CA ASN A 217 -7.92 -19.27 -0.18
C ASN A 217 -7.45 -17.92 -0.70
N LYS A 218 -6.30 -17.86 -1.36
CA LYS A 218 -5.74 -16.60 -1.84
C LYS A 218 -4.96 -16.82 -3.12
N PHE A 219 -5.24 -15.99 -4.11
CA PHE A 219 -4.40 -15.91 -5.30
C PHE A 219 -3.34 -14.81 -5.15
N ASN A 220 -2.23 -15.00 -5.83
CA ASN A 220 -1.22 -13.98 -6.05
C ASN A 220 -0.85 -13.92 -7.54
N ASN A 221 0.07 -13.04 -7.89
CA ASN A 221 0.46 -12.85 -9.30
C ASN A 221 1.06 -14.09 -9.98
N ASN A 222 1.55 -15.06 -9.20
CA ASN A 222 2.22 -16.25 -9.71
C ASN A 222 1.41 -17.55 -9.57
N GLY A 223 0.35 -17.54 -8.72
CA GLY A 223 -0.41 -18.76 -8.48
C GLY A 223 -1.32 -18.71 -7.26
N ILE A 224 -1.31 -19.78 -6.48
CA ILE A 224 -2.22 -19.97 -5.35
C ILE A 224 -1.43 -20.13 -4.06
N TYR A 225 -1.75 -19.32 -3.06
CA TYR A 225 -1.30 -19.56 -1.70
C TYR A 225 -2.04 -20.75 -1.10
N TYR A 226 -1.32 -21.60 -0.40
CA TYR A 226 -1.87 -22.75 0.30
C TYR A 226 -1.32 -22.89 1.71
N GLU A 227 -2.15 -23.46 2.60
CA GLU A 227 -1.76 -23.86 3.95
C GLU A 227 -2.56 -25.07 4.40
N GLY A 228 -2.07 -25.76 5.41
CA GLY A 228 -2.78 -26.92 5.95
C GLY A 228 -1.97 -27.73 6.93
N TYR A 229 -2.46 -28.95 7.18
CA TYR A 229 -1.83 -29.91 8.07
C TYR A 229 -1.66 -31.27 7.40
N VAL A 230 -0.56 -31.94 7.73
CA VAL A 230 -0.36 -33.36 7.44
C VAL A 230 -0.47 -34.18 8.73
N LYS A 231 -0.92 -35.40 8.61
CA LYS A 231 -1.24 -36.24 9.78
C LYS A 231 -0.02 -36.94 10.37
N ASP A 232 0.97 -37.20 9.55
CA ASP A 232 2.16 -37.97 9.92
C ASP A 232 3.45 -37.13 9.83
N ASN A 233 4.47 -37.53 10.58
CA ASN A 233 5.75 -36.83 10.67
C ASN A 233 6.74 -37.24 9.55
N ALA A 234 6.27 -37.43 8.33
CA ALA A 234 7.17 -37.73 7.22
C ALA A 234 8.10 -36.53 6.94
N SER A 235 9.36 -36.81 6.62
CA SER A 235 10.38 -35.77 6.45
C SER A 235 10.34 -35.04 5.09
N LEU A 236 9.62 -35.59 4.13
CA LEU A 236 9.54 -35.04 2.77
C LEU A 236 8.11 -35.11 2.26
N TYR A 237 7.54 -33.94 2.06
CA TYR A 237 6.22 -33.80 1.44
C TYR A 237 6.31 -33.01 0.15
N LYS A 238 5.43 -33.34 -0.80
CA LYS A 238 5.25 -32.60 -2.07
C LYS A 238 3.77 -32.44 -2.35
N ILE A 239 3.43 -31.33 -2.98
CA ILE A 239 2.16 -31.22 -3.71
C ILE A 239 2.43 -31.67 -5.15
N LYS A 240 1.59 -32.57 -5.65
CA LYS A 240 1.60 -32.99 -7.04
C LYS A 240 0.32 -32.53 -7.74
N LEU A 241 0.49 -31.89 -8.87
CA LEU A 241 -0.58 -31.68 -9.82
C LEU A 241 -0.44 -32.75 -10.90
N LYS A 242 -1.46 -33.56 -11.08
CA LYS A 242 -1.50 -34.62 -12.10
C LYS A 242 -2.61 -34.32 -13.10
N SER A 243 -2.25 -34.21 -14.36
CA SER A 243 -3.22 -33.99 -15.43
C SER A 243 -4.26 -35.11 -15.49
N THR A 244 -5.53 -34.74 -15.68
CA THR A 244 -6.64 -35.68 -15.84
C THR A 244 -6.70 -36.27 -17.22
N SER A 245 -5.98 -35.72 -18.20
CA SER A 245 -6.06 -36.10 -19.63
C SER A 245 -4.72 -36.49 -20.26
N SER A 246 -3.62 -36.43 -19.52
CA SER A 246 -2.27 -36.75 -20.02
C SER A 246 -1.36 -37.21 -18.89
N ASP A 247 -0.14 -37.64 -19.22
CA ASP A 247 0.88 -38.04 -18.24
C ASP A 247 1.65 -36.86 -17.62
N LEU A 248 1.19 -35.64 -17.82
CA LEU A 248 1.83 -34.45 -17.25
C LEU A 248 1.65 -34.41 -15.74
N GLU A 249 2.76 -34.21 -15.05
CA GLU A 249 2.80 -34.02 -13.61
C GLU A 249 3.70 -32.81 -13.24
N TYR A 250 3.32 -32.08 -12.20
CA TYR A 250 4.11 -30.99 -11.61
C TYR A 250 4.28 -31.25 -10.12
N LEU A 251 5.50 -31.12 -9.63
CA LEU A 251 5.85 -31.42 -8.25
C LEU A 251 6.38 -30.16 -7.56
N TYR A 252 5.80 -29.85 -6.42
CA TYR A 252 6.17 -28.72 -5.58
C TYR A 252 6.61 -29.24 -4.22
N ASN A 253 7.83 -28.91 -3.82
CA ASN A 253 8.35 -29.28 -2.50
C ASN A 253 7.59 -28.52 -1.42
N MET A 254 7.26 -29.20 -0.34
CA MET A 254 6.62 -28.63 0.83
C MET A 254 7.60 -28.62 1.99
N THR A 255 7.59 -27.54 2.75
CA THR A 255 8.28 -27.47 4.03
C THR A 255 7.25 -27.70 5.13
N ILE A 256 7.39 -28.82 5.84
CA ILE A 256 6.53 -29.13 6.97
C ILE A 256 7.18 -28.57 8.23
N GLY A 257 6.45 -27.70 8.90
CA GLY A 257 6.85 -27.11 10.17
C GLY A 257 6.52 -27.98 11.36
N LYS A 258 6.77 -27.48 12.56
CA LYS A 258 6.36 -28.15 13.82
C LYS A 258 4.83 -28.30 13.82
N ASN A 259 4.37 -29.34 14.48
CA ASN A 259 2.94 -29.69 14.58
C ASN A 259 2.30 -30.03 13.22
N ASN A 260 3.09 -30.50 12.27
CA ASN A 260 2.63 -30.96 10.96
C ASN A 260 1.92 -29.88 10.12
N TYR A 261 2.12 -28.60 10.44
CA TYR A 261 1.60 -27.48 9.66
C TYR A 261 2.49 -27.18 8.48
N TYR A 262 1.89 -26.81 7.36
CA TYR A 262 2.58 -26.36 6.16
C TYR A 262 1.90 -25.16 5.52
N LYS A 263 2.66 -24.37 4.78
CA LYS A 263 2.19 -23.27 3.94
C LYS A 263 3.13 -23.06 2.77
N GLY A 264 2.64 -22.44 1.72
CA GLY A 264 3.47 -22.09 0.56
C GLY A 264 2.65 -21.50 -0.57
N ASN A 265 3.32 -21.30 -1.69
CA ASN A 265 2.71 -20.87 -2.94
C ASN A 265 2.93 -21.95 -4.01
N LEU A 266 1.87 -22.28 -4.74
CA LEU A 266 1.97 -23.04 -5.99
C LEU A 266 2.21 -22.05 -7.10
N ASP A 267 3.40 -22.03 -7.68
CA ASP A 267 3.68 -21.26 -8.90
C ASP A 267 3.04 -21.99 -10.09
N LEU A 268 2.02 -21.39 -10.67
CA LEU A 268 1.26 -21.94 -11.79
C LEU A 268 1.60 -21.27 -13.12
N THR A 269 2.57 -20.37 -13.16
CA THR A 269 2.96 -19.64 -14.38
C THR A 269 3.45 -20.56 -15.49
N THR A 270 4.10 -21.66 -15.15
CA THR A 270 4.65 -22.64 -16.11
C THR A 270 3.75 -23.84 -16.36
N VAL A 271 2.68 -24.04 -15.59
CA VAL A 271 1.76 -25.16 -15.73
C VAL A 271 0.99 -25.04 -17.05
N LYS A 272 0.96 -26.09 -17.88
CA LYS A 272 0.23 -26.08 -19.15
C LYS A 272 -1.29 -26.02 -18.93
N ASN A 273 -2.02 -25.57 -19.96
CA ASN A 273 -3.48 -25.60 -19.92
C ASN A 273 -3.99 -27.02 -19.72
N GLY A 274 -5.01 -27.17 -18.90
CA GLY A 274 -5.60 -28.47 -18.57
C GLY A 274 -6.22 -28.51 -17.19
N GLU A 275 -6.79 -29.63 -16.85
CA GLU A 275 -7.33 -29.91 -15.52
C GLU A 275 -6.35 -30.81 -14.75
N TYR A 276 -6.15 -30.50 -13.48
CA TYR A 276 -5.18 -31.21 -12.65
C TYR A 276 -5.81 -31.59 -11.30
N ASP A 277 -5.76 -32.89 -11.00
CA ASP A 277 -6.04 -33.37 -9.65
C ASP A 277 -4.86 -33.03 -8.74
N VAL A 278 -5.17 -32.68 -7.49
CA VAL A 278 -4.17 -32.23 -6.51
C VAL A 278 -3.94 -33.31 -5.48
N PHE A 279 -2.70 -33.76 -5.40
CA PHE A 279 -2.25 -34.79 -4.46
C PHE A 279 -1.27 -34.21 -3.45
N ILE A 280 -1.28 -34.76 -2.26
CA ILE A 280 -0.17 -34.65 -1.32
C ILE A 280 0.59 -35.97 -1.31
N ILE A 281 1.91 -35.90 -1.49
CA ILE A 281 2.78 -37.05 -1.48
C ILE A 281 3.64 -36.99 -0.22
N GLY A 282 3.48 -37.97 0.66
CA GLY A 282 4.39 -38.21 1.78
C GLY A 282 5.53 -39.14 1.40
N SER A 283 6.34 -39.54 2.40
CA SER A 283 7.47 -40.45 2.20
C SER A 283 7.08 -41.86 1.71
N SER A 284 5.85 -42.28 1.96
CA SER A 284 5.36 -43.64 1.66
C SER A 284 3.98 -43.70 1.03
N GLU A 285 3.28 -42.59 0.85
CA GLU A 285 1.90 -42.58 0.42
C GLU A 285 1.52 -41.34 -0.38
N GLU A 286 0.73 -41.53 -1.42
CA GLU A 286 0.10 -40.49 -2.24
C GLU A 286 -1.39 -40.43 -1.93
N ARG A 287 -1.93 -39.23 -1.67
CA ARG A 287 -3.36 -39.04 -1.35
C ARG A 287 -3.91 -37.82 -2.06
N LEU A 288 -5.11 -37.94 -2.60
CA LEU A 288 -5.88 -36.81 -3.11
C LEU A 288 -6.27 -35.86 -1.95
N LEU A 289 -6.19 -34.58 -2.21
CA LEU A 289 -6.60 -33.56 -1.26
C LEU A 289 -8.11 -33.38 -1.28
N ASN A 290 -8.72 -33.51 -0.12
CA ASN A 290 -10.14 -33.34 0.05
C ASN A 290 -10.56 -31.86 -0.01
N LYS A 291 -11.77 -31.64 -0.48
CA LYS A 291 -12.43 -30.35 -0.40
C LYS A 291 -12.59 -29.92 1.08
N LEU A 292 -12.21 -28.70 1.38
CA LEU A 292 -12.34 -28.13 2.72
C LEU A 292 -13.43 -27.07 2.83
N ASP A 293 -13.76 -26.37 1.73
CA ASP A 293 -14.65 -25.21 1.76
C ASP A 293 -15.53 -25.07 0.52
N GLY A 294 -16.79 -24.69 0.74
CA GLY A 294 -17.75 -24.41 -0.33
C GLY A 294 -17.43 -23.16 -1.17
N LEU A 295 -16.77 -22.15 -0.59
CA LEU A 295 -16.42 -20.94 -1.29
C LEU A 295 -15.26 -21.13 -2.27
N SER A 296 -14.34 -22.05 -2.02
CA SER A 296 -13.24 -22.36 -2.93
C SER A 296 -13.71 -22.75 -4.33
N ARG A 297 -14.95 -23.20 -4.50
CA ARG A 297 -15.54 -23.57 -5.80
C ARG A 297 -15.66 -22.43 -6.79
N ILE A 298 -15.67 -21.19 -6.30
CA ILE A 298 -15.82 -20.01 -7.16
C ILE A 298 -14.52 -19.24 -7.30
N LEU A 299 -13.44 -19.67 -6.65
CA LEU A 299 -12.18 -18.95 -6.71
C LEU A 299 -11.55 -19.11 -8.09
N ARG A 300 -11.24 -17.98 -8.69
CA ARG A 300 -10.45 -17.90 -9.93
C ARG A 300 -9.65 -16.60 -9.95
N ALA A 301 -8.51 -16.62 -10.64
CA ALA A 301 -7.70 -15.43 -10.83
C ALA A 301 -6.87 -15.51 -12.12
N LYS A 302 -6.47 -14.33 -12.60
CA LYS A 302 -5.46 -14.19 -13.63
C LYS A 302 -4.08 -14.41 -13.02
N VAL A 303 -3.31 -15.32 -13.60
CA VAL A 303 -1.91 -15.61 -13.24
C VAL A 303 -1.08 -15.55 -14.50
N GLY A 304 -0.35 -14.45 -14.70
CA GLY A 304 0.35 -14.19 -15.97
C GLY A 304 -0.64 -14.12 -17.14
N ASN A 305 -0.48 -15.00 -18.12
CA ASN A 305 -1.38 -15.14 -19.27
C ASN A 305 -2.40 -16.29 -19.13
N LYS A 306 -2.63 -16.76 -17.91
CA LYS A 306 -3.53 -17.86 -17.61
C LYS A 306 -4.68 -17.42 -16.72
N LEU A 307 -5.81 -18.09 -16.86
CA LEU A 307 -6.92 -18.10 -15.91
C LEU A 307 -6.84 -19.38 -15.10
N ILE A 308 -6.61 -19.23 -13.80
CA ILE A 308 -6.60 -20.35 -12.87
C ILE A 308 -7.93 -20.37 -12.12
N SER A 309 -8.55 -21.53 -12.03
CA SER A 309 -9.74 -21.71 -11.23
C SER A 309 -9.68 -23.02 -10.43
N LEU A 310 -10.40 -23.02 -9.30
CA LEU A 310 -10.56 -24.21 -8.48
C LEU A 310 -11.90 -24.87 -8.76
N SER A 311 -11.90 -26.18 -8.85
CA SER A 311 -13.10 -26.98 -8.91
C SER A 311 -12.98 -28.22 -8.01
N TYR A 312 -14.07 -28.95 -7.87
CA TYR A 312 -14.12 -30.15 -7.06
C TYR A 312 -14.87 -31.24 -7.82
N GLN A 313 -14.21 -32.37 -7.90
CA GLN A 313 -14.85 -33.60 -8.40
C GLN A 313 -14.83 -34.62 -7.28
N ASP A 314 -16.01 -35.21 -6.99
CA ASP A 314 -16.16 -36.20 -5.93
C ASP A 314 -15.53 -35.77 -4.59
N ASP A 315 -15.72 -34.50 -4.25
CA ASP A 315 -15.14 -33.83 -3.09
C ASP A 315 -13.59 -33.68 -3.08
N MET A 316 -12.92 -33.97 -4.17
CA MET A 316 -11.48 -33.76 -4.35
C MET A 316 -11.17 -32.44 -5.04
N VAL A 317 -10.07 -31.82 -4.65
CA VAL A 317 -9.62 -30.53 -5.21
C VAL A 317 -9.06 -30.74 -6.61
N ARG A 318 -9.48 -29.88 -7.53
CA ARG A 318 -8.96 -29.80 -8.88
C ARG A 318 -8.57 -28.37 -9.24
N ILE A 319 -7.44 -28.20 -9.89
CA ILE A 319 -6.99 -26.93 -10.45
C ILE A 319 -7.22 -26.97 -11.96
N ASN A 320 -7.93 -25.97 -12.48
CA ASN A 320 -8.11 -25.77 -13.91
C ASN A 320 -7.22 -24.61 -14.35
N VAL A 321 -6.47 -24.83 -15.42
CA VAL A 321 -5.55 -23.87 -16.03
C VAL A 321 -5.97 -23.64 -17.47
N ASP A 322 -6.44 -22.42 -17.75
CA ASP A 322 -6.88 -22.01 -19.07
C ASP A 322 -6.06 -20.84 -19.61
N THR A 323 -6.11 -20.59 -20.90
CA THR A 323 -5.57 -19.36 -21.47
C THR A 323 -6.43 -18.20 -21.02
N PHE A 324 -5.78 -17.19 -20.45
CA PHE A 324 -6.48 -16.00 -20.00
C PHE A 324 -7.05 -15.20 -21.18
N LYS A 325 -8.30 -14.76 -21.03
CA LYS A 325 -8.96 -13.81 -21.92
C LYS A 325 -9.84 -12.90 -21.08
N TYR A 326 -9.86 -11.62 -21.42
CA TYR A 326 -10.86 -10.71 -20.86
C TYR A 326 -12.23 -11.06 -21.41
N GLU A 327 -13.18 -11.28 -20.52
CA GLU A 327 -14.61 -11.48 -20.84
C GLU A 327 -15.36 -10.16 -20.83
N TYR A 328 -14.94 -9.24 -19.95
CA TYR A 328 -15.52 -7.91 -19.77
C TYR A 328 -14.43 -6.85 -19.85
N ASP A 329 -14.82 -5.65 -20.25
CA ASP A 329 -13.96 -4.47 -20.13
C ASP A 329 -14.14 -3.83 -18.76
N ILE A 330 -15.37 -3.79 -18.23
CA ILE A 330 -15.72 -3.14 -16.98
C ILE A 330 -16.65 -4.03 -16.16
N VAL A 331 -16.38 -4.11 -14.85
CA VAL A 331 -17.33 -4.60 -13.85
C VAL A 331 -17.78 -3.43 -12.97
N ILE A 332 -19.08 -3.20 -12.91
CA ILE A 332 -19.69 -2.15 -12.09
C ILE A 332 -20.48 -2.82 -10.96
N ASP A 333 -20.24 -2.36 -9.75
CA ASP A 333 -21.05 -2.74 -8.60
C ASP A 333 -21.91 -1.56 -8.13
N PRO A 334 -23.22 -1.57 -8.37
CA PRO A 334 -24.14 -0.61 -7.75
C PRO A 334 -24.26 -0.93 -6.26
N GLY A 335 -23.72 -0.07 -5.39
CA GLY A 335 -23.75 -0.26 -3.94
C GLY A 335 -25.15 -0.50 -3.39
N HIS A 336 -25.22 -1.32 -2.34
CA HIS A 336 -26.48 -1.72 -1.68
C HIS A 336 -27.46 -2.47 -2.59
N GLY A 337 -28.69 -2.76 -2.11
CA GLY A 337 -29.73 -3.44 -2.89
C GLY A 337 -30.64 -4.31 -2.02
N GLY A 338 -31.84 -4.59 -2.49
CA GLY A 338 -32.83 -5.36 -1.74
C GLY A 338 -33.18 -4.70 -0.40
N TYR A 339 -32.96 -5.40 0.72
CA TYR A 339 -33.19 -4.86 2.08
C TYR A 339 -32.07 -3.92 2.57
N ASP A 340 -30.89 -3.95 1.96
CA ASP A 340 -29.80 -3.02 2.25
C ASP A 340 -30.05 -1.71 1.51
N THR A 341 -30.51 -0.71 2.24
CA THR A 341 -30.91 0.58 1.66
C THR A 341 -29.74 1.53 1.43
N GLY A 342 -28.61 1.32 2.11
CA GLY A 342 -27.57 2.32 2.23
C GLY A 342 -28.03 3.56 3.00
N ALA A 343 -27.33 4.65 2.84
CA ALA A 343 -27.70 5.96 3.37
C ALA A 343 -28.97 6.52 2.68
N GLY A 344 -29.51 7.63 3.19
CA GLY A 344 -30.64 8.31 2.60
C GLY A 344 -30.93 9.63 3.30
N ASN A 345 -31.72 10.48 2.67
CA ASN A 345 -32.12 11.78 3.19
C ASN A 345 -33.64 11.93 3.40
N GLY A 346 -34.35 10.82 3.42
CA GLY A 346 -35.82 10.81 3.51
C GLY A 346 -36.54 11.02 2.17
N ILE A 347 -35.84 11.41 1.10
CA ILE A 347 -36.39 11.60 -0.25
C ILE A 347 -36.08 10.41 -1.14
N ILE A 348 -34.82 9.96 -1.11
CA ILE A 348 -34.33 8.86 -1.91
C ILE A 348 -33.34 8.02 -1.11
N LEU A 349 -33.22 6.75 -1.44
CA LEU A 349 -32.26 5.83 -0.84
C LEU A 349 -31.03 5.71 -1.72
N GLU A 350 -29.87 5.60 -1.10
CA GLU A 350 -28.57 5.43 -1.77
C GLU A 350 -28.59 4.29 -2.79
N LYS A 351 -29.15 3.13 -2.44
CA LYS A 351 -29.26 1.98 -3.36
C LYS A 351 -29.95 2.33 -4.69
N THR A 352 -30.92 3.27 -4.67
CA THR A 352 -31.65 3.70 -5.86
C THR A 352 -30.80 4.64 -6.73
N MET A 353 -30.06 5.52 -6.08
CA MET A 353 -29.11 6.41 -6.76
C MET A 353 -28.00 5.61 -7.42
N ASN A 354 -27.36 4.70 -6.66
CA ASN A 354 -26.29 3.83 -7.15
C ASN A 354 -26.72 2.99 -8.35
N LEU A 355 -27.93 2.41 -8.31
CA LEU A 355 -28.45 1.61 -9.42
C LEU A 355 -28.69 2.47 -10.66
N LYS A 356 -29.34 3.62 -10.49
CA LYS A 356 -29.64 4.52 -11.62
C LYS A 356 -28.39 5.03 -12.30
N GLN A 357 -27.41 5.45 -11.52
CA GLN A 357 -26.09 5.88 -11.99
C GLN A 357 -25.38 4.76 -12.76
N SER A 358 -25.29 3.58 -12.17
CA SER A 358 -24.61 2.44 -12.80
C SER A 358 -25.29 1.95 -14.07
N LEU A 359 -26.60 1.98 -14.14
CA LEU A 359 -27.34 1.65 -15.37
C LEU A 359 -27.07 2.67 -16.48
N TYR A 360 -27.00 3.96 -16.13
CA TYR A 360 -26.60 4.99 -17.07
C TYR A 360 -25.17 4.75 -17.59
N GLU A 361 -24.22 4.53 -16.69
CA GLU A 361 -22.84 4.25 -17.05
C GLU A 361 -22.72 3.01 -17.94
N LYS A 362 -23.41 1.91 -17.60
CA LYS A 362 -23.45 0.70 -18.44
C LYS A 362 -23.93 1.03 -19.84
N CYS A 363 -25.06 1.73 -19.98
CA CYS A 363 -25.58 2.13 -21.28
C CYS A 363 -24.54 2.92 -22.08
N ARG A 364 -23.89 3.87 -21.44
CA ARG A 364 -22.86 4.71 -22.08
C ARG A 364 -21.65 3.90 -22.54
N TYR A 365 -21.11 3.04 -21.69
CA TYR A 365 -19.98 2.18 -22.06
C TYR A 365 -20.33 1.22 -23.20
N GLU A 366 -21.50 0.58 -23.13
CA GLU A 366 -21.97 -0.35 -24.17
C GLU A 366 -22.20 0.36 -25.51
N SER A 367 -22.67 1.62 -25.48
CA SER A 367 -22.83 2.43 -26.69
C SER A 367 -21.50 2.74 -27.39
N MET A 368 -20.38 2.68 -26.67
CA MET A 368 -19.02 2.85 -27.17
C MET A 368 -18.30 1.51 -27.41
N GLY A 369 -19.02 0.40 -27.39
CA GLY A 369 -18.52 -0.94 -27.71
C GLY A 369 -17.69 -1.59 -26.62
N LEU A 370 -17.87 -1.19 -25.36
CA LEU A 370 -17.30 -1.85 -24.19
C LEU A 370 -18.27 -2.89 -23.65
N LYS A 371 -17.73 -4.00 -23.13
CA LYS A 371 -18.52 -5.06 -22.49
C LYS A 371 -18.58 -4.80 -20.99
N VAL A 372 -19.80 -4.67 -20.46
CA VAL A 372 -20.01 -4.35 -19.05
C VAL A 372 -20.75 -5.49 -18.34
N PHE A 373 -20.26 -5.85 -17.16
CA PHE A 373 -20.99 -6.67 -16.20
C PHE A 373 -21.39 -5.81 -15.01
N MET A 374 -22.62 -5.98 -14.52
CA MET A 374 -23.09 -5.37 -13.28
C MET A 374 -23.40 -6.44 -12.23
N THR A 375 -23.06 -6.18 -10.97
CA THR A 375 -23.38 -7.11 -9.87
C THR A 375 -24.88 -7.22 -9.62
N ARG A 376 -25.65 -6.18 -9.97
CA ARG A 376 -27.12 -6.16 -10.03
C ARG A 376 -27.60 -5.15 -11.06
N GLU A 377 -28.74 -5.42 -11.69
CA GLU A 377 -29.38 -4.51 -12.68
C GLU A 377 -30.80 -4.08 -12.26
N ASN A 378 -31.21 -4.45 -11.05
CA ASN A 378 -32.49 -4.07 -10.45
C ASN A 378 -32.34 -3.93 -8.93
N ASP A 379 -33.43 -3.60 -8.23
CA ASP A 379 -33.43 -3.48 -6.78
C ASP A 379 -33.56 -4.86 -6.10
N THR A 380 -32.57 -5.70 -6.32
CA THR A 380 -32.45 -7.00 -5.69
C THR A 380 -31.08 -7.13 -5.03
N TYR A 381 -30.89 -8.23 -4.31
CA TYR A 381 -29.54 -8.62 -3.88
C TYR A 381 -28.65 -8.89 -5.08
N GLY A 382 -27.34 -8.68 -4.89
CA GLY A 382 -26.34 -8.97 -5.90
C GLY A 382 -26.38 -10.40 -6.42
N THR A 383 -25.70 -10.63 -7.55
CA THR A 383 -25.61 -11.92 -8.22
C THR A 383 -25.18 -13.02 -7.27
N VAL A 384 -25.90 -14.14 -7.26
CA VAL A 384 -25.61 -15.28 -6.39
C VAL A 384 -24.51 -16.12 -7.01
N LEU A 385 -23.36 -16.21 -6.33
CA LEU A 385 -22.30 -17.16 -6.59
C LEU A 385 -22.21 -18.13 -5.42
N GLY A 386 -22.52 -19.39 -5.66
CA GLY A 386 -22.37 -20.43 -4.65
C GLY A 386 -23.46 -20.46 -3.59
N ASP A 387 -23.19 -19.93 -2.39
CA ASP A 387 -24.05 -20.05 -1.23
C ASP A 387 -25.18 -19.02 -1.19
N LYS A 388 -26.44 -19.49 -1.24
CA LYS A 388 -27.64 -18.64 -1.19
C LYS A 388 -27.86 -17.99 0.17
N SER A 389 -27.18 -18.44 1.22
CA SER A 389 -27.30 -17.87 2.58
C SER A 389 -26.52 -16.56 2.78
N LEU A 390 -25.66 -16.19 1.81
CA LEU A 390 -24.86 -14.98 1.90
C LEU A 390 -25.74 -13.72 1.84
N VAL A 391 -25.39 -12.71 2.65
CA VAL A 391 -26.03 -11.40 2.62
C VAL A 391 -25.59 -10.61 1.37
N ASP A 392 -26.32 -9.54 1.05
CA ASP A 392 -26.10 -8.74 -0.17
C ASP A 392 -24.64 -8.32 -0.38
N LEU A 393 -24.04 -7.72 0.64
CA LEU A 393 -22.64 -7.26 0.58
C LEU A 393 -21.67 -8.39 0.22
N GLN A 394 -21.85 -9.58 0.81
CA GLN A 394 -21.01 -10.74 0.52
C GLN A 394 -21.21 -11.24 -0.92
N ARG A 395 -22.45 -11.26 -1.41
CA ARG A 395 -22.75 -11.67 -2.77
C ARG A 395 -22.12 -10.72 -3.78
N ARG A 396 -22.27 -9.41 -3.58
CA ARG A 396 -21.67 -8.40 -4.45
C ARG A 396 -20.13 -8.49 -4.45
N ALA A 397 -19.51 -8.58 -3.27
CA ALA A 397 -18.06 -8.72 -3.14
C ALA A 397 -17.51 -9.97 -3.85
N LEU A 398 -18.18 -11.12 -3.73
CA LEU A 398 -17.80 -12.34 -4.45
C LEU A 398 -18.03 -12.19 -5.96
N ALA A 399 -19.12 -11.55 -6.40
CA ALA A 399 -19.37 -11.30 -7.82
C ALA A 399 -18.30 -10.37 -8.41
N ILE A 400 -17.91 -9.31 -7.70
CA ILE A 400 -16.80 -8.44 -8.08
C ILE A 400 -15.52 -9.26 -8.27
N GLY A 401 -15.15 -10.09 -7.31
CA GLY A 401 -13.94 -10.92 -7.41
C GLY A 401 -14.01 -11.88 -8.58
N TYR A 402 -15.11 -12.60 -8.72
CA TYR A 402 -15.27 -13.62 -9.76
C TYR A 402 -15.29 -13.01 -11.17
N TYR A 403 -16.13 -12.01 -11.43
CA TYR A 403 -16.21 -11.38 -12.76
C TYR A 403 -15.07 -10.39 -12.98
N GLY A 404 -14.57 -9.74 -11.93
CA GLY A 404 -13.41 -8.87 -11.98
C GLY A 404 -12.14 -9.61 -12.39
N SER A 405 -12.00 -10.91 -12.04
CA SER A 405 -10.83 -11.71 -12.43
C SER A 405 -10.65 -11.86 -13.94
N VAL A 406 -11.69 -11.62 -14.74
CA VAL A 406 -11.69 -11.64 -16.20
C VAL A 406 -12.11 -10.29 -16.80
N SER A 407 -12.01 -9.21 -16.04
CA SER A 407 -12.27 -7.84 -16.45
C SER A 407 -11.00 -7.00 -16.48
N ARG A 408 -11.02 -5.91 -17.23
CA ARG A 408 -9.91 -4.96 -17.27
C ARG A 408 -9.92 -4.01 -16.08
N VAL A 409 -11.12 -3.54 -15.69
CA VAL A 409 -11.33 -2.61 -14.58
C VAL A 409 -12.57 -2.99 -13.76
N VAL A 410 -12.56 -2.62 -12.49
CA VAL A 410 -13.63 -2.93 -11.54
C VAL A 410 -13.82 -1.77 -10.58
N TYR A 411 -15.05 -1.33 -10.39
CA TYR A 411 -15.38 -0.32 -9.39
C TYR A 411 -16.80 -0.48 -8.81
N SER A 412 -17.02 0.13 -7.65
CA SER A 412 -18.30 0.18 -6.97
C SER A 412 -18.80 1.63 -6.87
N ASN A 413 -20.06 1.87 -7.21
CA ASN A 413 -20.71 3.16 -7.08
C ASN A 413 -21.49 3.22 -5.77
N HIS A 414 -21.20 4.23 -4.98
CA HIS A 414 -21.85 4.55 -3.71
C HIS A 414 -22.15 6.05 -3.61
N HIS A 415 -22.87 6.44 -2.57
CA HIS A 415 -23.06 7.83 -2.17
C HIS A 415 -22.92 7.91 -0.66
N ASN A 416 -21.97 8.69 -0.20
CA ASN A 416 -21.60 8.76 1.19
C ASN A 416 -22.75 9.23 2.10
N GLY A 417 -22.68 8.86 3.35
CA GLY A 417 -23.61 9.31 4.37
C GLY A 417 -22.88 9.58 5.69
N SER A 418 -23.22 10.67 6.34
CA SER A 418 -22.67 11.04 7.62
C SER A 418 -23.76 11.43 8.62
N LYS A 419 -23.45 11.28 9.92
CA LYS A 419 -24.23 11.88 11.01
C LYS A 419 -23.93 13.36 11.18
N ASP A 420 -22.76 13.80 10.73
CA ASP A 420 -22.43 15.23 10.63
C ASP A 420 -22.94 15.73 9.26
N LEU A 421 -23.95 16.57 9.31
CA LEU A 421 -24.59 17.12 8.11
C LEU A 421 -23.74 18.17 7.39
N ASP A 422 -22.65 18.61 8.01
CA ASP A 422 -21.66 19.50 7.40
C ASP A 422 -20.63 18.74 6.53
N ASP A 423 -20.57 17.39 6.64
CA ASP A 423 -19.74 16.59 5.76
C ASP A 423 -20.28 16.67 4.33
N HIS A 424 -19.40 16.96 3.36
CA HIS A 424 -19.77 17.20 1.97
C HIS A 424 -18.62 16.91 0.99
N GLY A 425 -18.95 16.75 -0.28
CA GLY A 425 -18.00 16.58 -1.38
C GLY A 425 -17.87 15.15 -1.87
N PHE A 426 -16.81 14.86 -2.62
CA PHE A 426 -16.58 13.54 -3.20
C PHE A 426 -15.40 12.84 -2.54
N GLU A 427 -15.44 11.52 -2.57
CA GLU A 427 -14.35 10.64 -2.16
C GLU A 427 -14.10 9.56 -3.19
N ILE A 428 -12.84 9.21 -3.38
CA ILE A 428 -12.41 8.04 -4.16
C ILE A 428 -11.65 7.14 -3.19
N ILE A 429 -12.22 5.98 -2.88
CA ILE A 429 -11.68 5.07 -1.88
C ILE A 429 -10.97 3.92 -2.59
N VAL A 430 -9.68 3.78 -2.31
CA VAL A 430 -8.80 2.82 -2.97
C VAL A 430 -8.28 1.77 -1.98
N PRO A 431 -7.88 0.57 -2.46
CA PRO A 431 -7.27 -0.43 -1.60
C PRO A 431 -5.99 0.08 -0.92
N ASN A 432 -5.74 -0.35 0.31
CA ASN A 432 -4.50 -0.05 1.04
C ASN A 432 -3.24 -0.54 0.32
N SER A 433 -3.38 -1.61 -0.46
CA SER A 433 -2.31 -2.22 -1.24
C SER A 433 -2.02 -1.53 -2.57
N SER A 434 -2.67 -0.39 -2.87
CA SER A 434 -2.43 0.34 -4.11
C SER A 434 -1.19 1.21 -3.99
N ASP A 435 -0.27 1.05 -4.94
CA ASP A 435 0.85 1.96 -5.14
C ASP A 435 0.41 3.18 -5.97
N VAL A 436 1.21 4.24 -5.96
CA VAL A 436 0.93 5.46 -6.74
C VAL A 436 0.81 5.15 -8.24
N ASP A 437 1.62 4.23 -8.75
CA ASP A 437 1.61 3.81 -10.15
C ASP A 437 0.34 3.03 -10.53
N ASP A 438 -0.33 2.43 -9.55
CA ASP A 438 -1.63 1.75 -9.74
C ASP A 438 -2.81 2.73 -9.80
N LEU A 439 -2.63 3.97 -9.37
CA LEU A 439 -3.69 4.98 -9.18
C LEU A 439 -3.76 6.02 -10.30
N VAL A 440 -3.17 5.76 -11.46
CA VAL A 440 -3.11 6.73 -12.58
C VAL A 440 -4.49 7.20 -12.99
N LEU A 441 -5.45 6.29 -13.10
CA LEU A 441 -6.84 6.58 -13.47
C LEU A 441 -7.56 7.37 -12.37
N GLU A 442 -7.45 6.94 -11.12
CA GLU A 442 -8.07 7.58 -9.96
C GLU A 442 -7.50 8.98 -9.73
N MET A 443 -6.20 9.17 -9.91
CA MET A 443 -5.57 10.49 -9.80
C MET A 443 -6.01 11.43 -10.92
N SER A 444 -6.15 10.93 -12.15
CA SER A 444 -6.69 11.70 -13.26
C SER A 444 -8.12 12.13 -12.98
N LEU A 445 -8.95 11.19 -12.56
CA LEU A 445 -10.36 11.44 -12.22
C LEU A 445 -10.50 12.40 -11.03
N TYR A 446 -9.67 12.23 -10.00
CA TYR A 446 -9.61 13.15 -8.87
C TYR A 446 -9.37 14.59 -9.32
N ASN A 447 -8.40 14.83 -10.19
CA ASN A 447 -8.07 16.17 -10.66
C ASN A 447 -9.22 16.78 -11.48
N LYS A 448 -9.89 15.99 -12.32
CA LYS A 448 -11.06 16.41 -13.08
C LYS A 448 -12.25 16.74 -12.16
N TYR A 449 -12.55 15.87 -11.20
CA TYR A 449 -13.60 16.12 -10.20
C TYR A 449 -13.30 17.37 -9.38
N LYS A 450 -12.10 17.50 -8.84
CA LYS A 450 -11.69 18.68 -8.08
C LYS A 450 -11.91 19.97 -8.86
N SER A 451 -11.52 19.99 -10.14
CA SER A 451 -11.74 21.14 -11.01
C SER A 451 -13.22 21.40 -11.24
N PHE A 452 -14.00 20.38 -11.56
CA PHE A 452 -15.43 20.49 -11.85
C PHE A 452 -16.23 20.96 -10.62
N TYR A 453 -16.02 20.37 -9.45
CA TYR A 453 -16.70 20.74 -8.21
C TYR A 453 -16.32 22.16 -7.75
N ASN A 454 -15.07 22.57 -7.89
CA ASN A 454 -14.64 23.93 -7.54
C ASN A 454 -15.24 25.02 -8.44
N ILE A 455 -15.39 24.76 -9.73
CA ILE A 455 -15.96 25.73 -10.70
C ILE A 455 -17.43 25.93 -10.42
N TYR A 456 -18.14 24.90 -9.96
CA TYR A 456 -19.60 24.93 -9.90
C TYR A 456 -20.18 25.70 -8.72
N ASN A 457 -19.55 25.70 -7.54
CA ASN A 457 -20.11 26.29 -6.32
C ASN A 457 -19.27 27.36 -5.65
N GLY A 458 -18.03 27.58 -6.04
CA GLY A 458 -17.10 28.46 -5.33
C GLY A 458 -16.82 28.04 -3.88
N LYS A 459 -17.39 26.91 -3.44
CA LYS A 459 -17.18 26.27 -2.15
C LYS A 459 -16.40 24.98 -2.35
N ARG A 460 -15.57 24.63 -1.39
CA ARG A 460 -14.96 23.30 -1.36
C ARG A 460 -16.08 22.27 -1.14
N LEU A 461 -16.31 21.44 -2.15
CA LEU A 461 -17.27 20.34 -2.11
C LEU A 461 -16.59 19.01 -1.77
N TYR A 462 -15.64 18.99 -0.86
CA TYR A 462 -15.06 17.77 -0.32
C TYR A 462 -14.78 17.93 1.16
N SER A 463 -14.76 16.82 1.86
CA SER A 463 -14.62 16.75 3.31
C SER A 463 -13.53 17.65 3.84
N LYS A 464 -13.81 18.38 4.91
CA LYS A 464 -12.87 19.25 5.62
C LYS A 464 -11.62 18.53 6.11
N ASN A 465 -11.66 17.21 6.21
CA ASN A 465 -10.61 16.40 6.83
C ASN A 465 -9.57 15.88 5.83
N TYR A 466 -9.76 16.12 4.52
CA TYR A 466 -8.89 15.57 3.50
C TYR A 466 -8.36 16.67 2.59
N ASP A 467 -7.05 16.82 2.53
CA ASP A 467 -6.38 17.69 1.56
C ASP A 467 -6.49 17.17 0.13
N ASN A 468 -6.76 15.87 -0.01
CA ASN A 468 -7.11 15.21 -1.25
C ASN A 468 -8.26 14.23 -0.99
N SER A 469 -9.11 14.01 -1.99
CA SER A 469 -10.27 13.13 -1.92
C SER A 469 -9.98 11.70 -2.41
N ILE A 470 -8.72 11.34 -2.57
CA ILE A 470 -8.31 9.93 -2.70
C ILE A 470 -7.99 9.43 -1.30
N ILE A 471 -8.78 8.47 -0.86
CA ILE A 471 -8.69 7.91 0.48
C ILE A 471 -8.25 6.47 0.37
N TYR A 472 -7.10 6.16 0.96
CA TYR A 472 -6.73 4.78 1.19
C TYR A 472 -7.68 4.18 2.22
N ASN A 473 -8.24 3.02 1.90
CA ASN A 473 -9.21 2.35 2.75
C ASN A 473 -8.53 1.77 4.00
N LYS A 474 -8.19 2.64 4.95
CA LYS A 474 -7.65 2.27 6.26
C LYS A 474 -8.78 2.21 7.26
N ALA A 475 -8.83 1.15 8.04
CA ALA A 475 -9.69 1.10 9.19
C ALA A 475 -9.37 2.24 10.15
N ASN A 476 -10.35 3.09 10.41
CA ASN A 476 -10.24 4.11 11.42
C ASN A 476 -10.25 3.47 12.82
N GLY A 477 -9.09 3.06 13.29
CA GLY A 477 -8.83 2.69 14.66
C GLY A 477 -9.16 1.25 15.06
N LYS A 478 -8.24 0.64 15.68
CA LYS A 478 -8.24 -0.40 16.70
C LYS A 478 -8.43 -1.87 16.32
N VAL A 479 -9.08 -2.25 15.23
CA VAL A 479 -9.31 -3.67 14.92
C VAL A 479 -8.87 -4.06 13.50
N TYR A 480 -8.74 -3.08 12.61
CA TYR A 480 -8.44 -3.28 11.19
C TYR A 480 -7.35 -2.35 10.68
N ASP A 481 -6.42 -1.93 11.53
CA ASP A 481 -5.42 -0.90 11.22
C ASP A 481 -4.58 -1.20 9.96
N GLU A 482 -4.71 -2.39 9.39
CA GLU A 482 -3.89 -2.86 8.29
C GLU A 482 -4.66 -3.61 7.19
N GLU A 483 -5.94 -3.94 7.41
CA GLU A 483 -6.82 -4.54 6.41
C GLU A 483 -7.74 -3.47 5.82
N ASP A 484 -8.14 -3.64 4.57
CA ASP A 484 -9.15 -2.78 3.97
C ASP A 484 -10.46 -2.83 4.75
N TYR A 485 -11.00 -1.69 5.14
CA TYR A 485 -12.22 -1.61 5.96
C TYR A 485 -13.45 -2.12 5.20
N TYR A 486 -13.62 -1.68 3.95
CA TYR A 486 -14.80 -2.04 3.16
C TYR A 486 -14.69 -3.44 2.58
N ALA A 487 -15.66 -4.30 2.91
CA ALA A 487 -15.69 -5.68 2.44
C ALA A 487 -15.70 -5.79 0.90
N ILE A 488 -16.29 -4.80 0.23
CA ILE A 488 -16.35 -4.72 -1.23
C ILE A 488 -14.96 -4.48 -1.88
N ILE A 489 -14.00 -3.97 -1.14
CA ILE A 489 -12.60 -3.84 -1.54
C ILE A 489 -11.81 -5.07 -1.11
N ARG A 490 -11.94 -5.43 0.16
CA ARG A 490 -11.15 -6.46 0.83
C ARG A 490 -11.39 -7.87 0.29
N ILE A 491 -12.64 -8.32 0.18
CA ILE A 491 -12.97 -9.68 -0.25
C ILE A 491 -12.48 -9.97 -1.68
N PRO A 492 -12.73 -9.11 -2.68
CA PRO A 492 -12.18 -9.30 -4.01
C PRO A 492 -10.65 -9.35 -4.03
N TYR A 493 -10.00 -8.52 -3.22
CA TYR A 493 -8.54 -8.52 -3.15
C TYR A 493 -7.99 -9.80 -2.51
N GLU A 494 -8.49 -10.17 -1.33
CA GLU A 494 -7.99 -11.33 -0.60
C GLU A 494 -8.23 -12.66 -1.32
N LEU A 495 -9.40 -12.84 -1.93
CA LEU A 495 -9.78 -14.12 -2.52
C LEU A 495 -9.41 -14.25 -4.00
N PHE A 496 -9.41 -13.14 -4.74
CA PHE A 496 -9.29 -13.13 -6.20
C PHE A 496 -8.11 -12.29 -6.71
N ASN A 497 -7.41 -11.59 -5.83
CA ASN A 497 -6.37 -10.62 -6.17
C ASN A 497 -6.88 -9.48 -7.09
N ILE A 498 -8.10 -9.00 -6.83
CA ILE A 498 -8.75 -7.94 -7.60
C ILE A 498 -8.84 -6.66 -6.79
N LYS A 499 -8.25 -5.59 -7.30
CA LYS A 499 -8.37 -4.26 -6.74
C LYS A 499 -9.68 -3.63 -7.16
N THR A 500 -10.49 -3.22 -6.19
CA THR A 500 -11.78 -2.54 -6.40
C THR A 500 -11.69 -1.12 -5.84
N VAL A 501 -12.22 -0.16 -6.58
CA VAL A 501 -12.31 1.25 -6.15
C VAL A 501 -13.77 1.58 -5.83
N ILE A 502 -14.02 2.37 -4.78
CA ILE A 502 -15.34 2.90 -4.47
C ILE A 502 -15.38 4.38 -4.83
N TYR A 503 -16.40 4.78 -5.55
CA TYR A 503 -16.70 6.18 -5.86
C TYR A 503 -17.87 6.67 -5.03
N GLU A 504 -17.64 7.73 -4.27
CA GLU A 504 -18.58 8.42 -3.40
C GLU A 504 -18.69 9.89 -3.88
N PRO A 505 -19.51 10.20 -4.89
CA PRO A 505 -19.49 11.52 -5.53
C PRO A 505 -20.05 12.64 -4.65
N ILE A 506 -20.86 12.32 -3.65
CA ILE A 506 -21.44 13.28 -2.69
C ILE A 506 -21.73 12.60 -1.34
N TYR A 507 -22.04 13.41 -0.34
CA TYR A 507 -22.75 12.98 0.87
C TYR A 507 -24.26 13.17 0.69
N VAL A 508 -25.02 12.07 0.59
CA VAL A 508 -26.49 12.12 0.40
C VAL A 508 -27.20 12.72 1.62
N SER A 509 -26.59 12.69 2.79
CA SER A 509 -27.04 13.33 4.03
C SER A 509 -26.87 14.84 4.05
N ASN A 510 -26.09 15.42 3.14
CA ASN A 510 -25.88 16.85 3.02
C ASN A 510 -26.84 17.45 1.97
N ASP A 511 -27.69 18.37 2.38
CA ASP A 511 -28.73 18.95 1.51
C ASP A 511 -28.16 19.73 0.32
N ASP A 512 -27.06 20.46 0.50
CA ASP A 512 -26.41 21.21 -0.57
C ASP A 512 -25.82 20.28 -1.64
N ASP A 513 -25.13 19.22 -1.22
CA ASP A 513 -24.59 18.19 -2.09
C ASP A 513 -25.71 17.48 -2.85
N PHE A 514 -26.74 17.03 -2.13
CA PHE A 514 -27.87 16.33 -2.73
C PHE A 514 -28.60 17.19 -3.75
N ASN A 515 -28.93 18.44 -3.38
CA ASN A 515 -29.65 19.37 -4.29
C ASN A 515 -28.82 19.67 -5.53
N TRP A 516 -27.54 19.94 -5.37
CA TRP A 516 -26.65 20.23 -6.49
C TRP A 516 -26.45 19.01 -7.39
N TYR A 517 -26.16 17.86 -6.82
CA TYR A 517 -25.81 16.66 -7.56
C TYR A 517 -27.05 16.01 -8.19
N TRP A 518 -28.01 15.65 -7.35
CA TRP A 518 -29.16 14.84 -7.77
C TRP A 518 -30.32 15.67 -8.33
N MET A 519 -30.82 16.66 -7.59
CA MET A 519 -31.98 17.42 -7.99
C MET A 519 -31.72 18.29 -9.22
N LYS A 520 -30.53 18.88 -9.34
CA LYS A 520 -30.11 19.64 -10.54
C LYS A 520 -29.51 18.77 -11.64
N LYS A 521 -29.52 17.45 -11.46
CA LYS A 521 -29.04 16.46 -12.44
C LYS A 521 -27.53 16.60 -12.82
N ASN A 522 -26.71 17.20 -11.94
CA ASN A 522 -25.29 17.31 -12.21
C ASN A 522 -24.57 15.95 -12.15
N TRP A 523 -25.22 14.93 -11.55
CA TRP A 523 -24.71 13.57 -11.54
C TRP A 523 -24.39 13.06 -12.96
N ILE A 524 -25.17 13.45 -13.97
CA ILE A 524 -24.89 13.08 -15.37
C ILE A 524 -23.54 13.61 -15.82
N LYS A 525 -23.21 14.87 -15.48
CA LYS A 525 -21.92 15.46 -15.86
C LYS A 525 -20.75 14.84 -15.10
N VAL A 526 -20.96 14.52 -13.83
CA VAL A 526 -19.95 13.83 -13.00
C VAL A 526 -19.66 12.45 -13.57
N ASP A 527 -20.72 11.70 -13.95
CA ASP A 527 -20.54 10.40 -14.56
C ASP A 527 -19.89 10.48 -15.94
N GLU A 528 -20.24 11.47 -16.77
CA GLU A 528 -19.58 11.64 -18.07
C GLU A 528 -18.08 11.92 -17.94
N ILE A 529 -17.64 12.64 -16.90
CA ILE A 529 -16.22 12.81 -16.60
C ILE A 529 -15.57 11.44 -16.29
N LYS A 530 -16.21 10.61 -15.48
CA LYS A 530 -15.74 9.27 -15.16
C LYS A 530 -15.74 8.36 -16.38
N ILE A 531 -16.83 8.36 -17.14
CA ILE A 531 -16.97 7.57 -18.36
C ILE A 531 -15.89 7.92 -19.38
N GLU A 532 -15.64 9.20 -19.63
CA GLU A 532 -14.57 9.65 -20.52
C GLU A 532 -13.20 9.10 -20.09
N GLU A 533 -12.87 9.20 -18.81
CA GLU A 533 -11.60 8.69 -18.28
C GLU A 533 -11.44 7.18 -18.50
N TYR A 534 -12.47 6.40 -18.15
CA TYR A 534 -12.44 4.95 -18.32
C TYR A 534 -12.39 4.54 -19.79
N VAL A 535 -13.16 5.19 -20.66
CA VAL A 535 -13.16 4.93 -22.12
C VAL A 535 -11.78 5.17 -22.70
N ASN A 536 -11.16 6.31 -22.37
CA ASN A 536 -9.82 6.65 -22.83
C ASN A 536 -8.75 5.69 -22.26
N TYR A 537 -8.83 5.35 -20.97
CA TYR A 537 -7.95 4.38 -20.33
C TYR A 537 -8.01 3.00 -21.00
N LEU A 538 -9.21 2.58 -21.43
CA LEU A 538 -9.43 1.31 -22.12
C LEU A 538 -9.11 1.37 -23.61
N GLY A 539 -8.58 2.49 -24.11
CA GLY A 539 -8.14 2.65 -25.50
C GLY A 539 -9.29 2.78 -26.50
N LYS A 540 -10.44 3.28 -26.04
CA LYS A 540 -11.60 3.60 -26.89
C LYS A 540 -11.76 5.10 -27.07
N THR A 541 -12.57 5.50 -28.03
CA THR A 541 -12.88 6.90 -28.28
C THR A 541 -14.17 7.28 -27.54
N TYR A 542 -14.06 8.29 -26.69
CA TYR A 542 -15.22 8.83 -26.01
C TYR A 542 -16.16 9.53 -26.98
N ASN A 543 -17.46 9.23 -26.89
CA ASN A 543 -18.53 9.91 -27.63
C ASN A 543 -19.37 10.73 -26.65
N PRO A 544 -19.43 12.07 -26.76
CA PRO A 544 -20.20 12.91 -25.85
C PRO A 544 -21.72 12.80 -26.02
N ASP A 545 -22.22 12.20 -27.10
CA ASP A 545 -23.66 12.00 -27.28
C ASP A 545 -24.20 10.91 -26.33
N ASN A 546 -24.99 11.36 -25.36
CA ASN A 546 -25.58 10.49 -24.33
C ASN A 546 -27.11 10.39 -24.47
N SER A 547 -27.69 10.91 -25.55
CA SER A 547 -29.13 11.03 -25.73
C SER A 547 -29.88 9.70 -25.61
N GLN A 548 -29.31 8.60 -26.08
CA GLN A 548 -29.91 7.27 -26.03
C GLN A 548 -29.92 6.65 -24.61
N CYS A 549 -29.16 7.18 -23.66
CA CYS A 549 -29.03 6.63 -22.30
C CYS A 549 -29.75 7.48 -21.22
N LEU A 550 -30.39 8.55 -21.59
CA LEU A 550 -31.08 9.45 -20.67
C LEU A 550 -32.57 9.09 -20.41
N ASN A 551 -33.10 8.06 -21.03
CA ASN A 551 -34.50 7.62 -20.93
C ASN A 551 -34.80 6.75 -19.70
#